data_fff30f461ac8443944e7bfc974852a44
#
_entry.id   fff30f461ac8443944e7bfc974852a44
#
_cell.length_a   1.000
_cell.length_b   1.000
_cell.length_c   1.000
_cell.angle_alpha   90.00
_cell.angle_beta   90.00
_cell.angle_gamma   90.00
#
_symmetry.space_group_name_H-M   'P 1'
#
loop_
_entity.id
_entity.type
_entity.pdbx_description
1 polymer ?
#
loop_
_entity_poly.entity_id
_entity_poly.type
_entity_poly.pdbx_seq_one_letter_code
_entity_poly.pdbx_strand_id
1 'polypeptide(L)'
;MKVAIVQEWLVTVGGSDKVVKAILDVFPDADIYTLVAKKDVCDELGIPWEKVHTSFIQKMPLGTKKHRAYLPLFPFAIEQFDLRGYDVVISSSHCVAKGILTKADQLHICYCHSPIRYCWDMYNEYLEESHLDKGIKSWLVRLMLHPIRQFDTIAGSRVDYYISNSDYVGQRIRKTYRRKATTIHPNIDISNFELCNDKQEYYLASSRLVAYKKIDTIIEAFNLMPDKKLVVIGGGPNLEAYRKLANANVTVMGYQPFDVLKDKMQHAKAFVFAADEDFGMIPIEAQSCGTPVIAYGHGGSLETVNGGKTGLFFNEQTPEAIVEAVNKFESMGSQPFAPADCRQWAEGFSEERFKREIKEFVEEKYEEFKKNGINID
;
A
#
# COMPACT_ATOMS: atom_id res chain seq x y z
N MET A 1 -12.65 8.44 -25.47
CA MET A 1 -12.65 8.56 -23.99
C MET A 1 -11.41 9.32 -23.59
N LYS A 2 -11.56 10.52 -23.04
CA LYS A 2 -10.48 11.35 -22.51
C LYS A 2 -10.41 11.17 -21.00
N VAL A 3 -9.25 10.75 -20.48
CA VAL A 3 -9.08 10.37 -19.07
C VAL A 3 -8.23 11.40 -18.32
N ALA A 4 -8.62 11.72 -17.08
CA ALA A 4 -7.76 12.37 -16.10
C ALA A 4 -7.47 11.41 -14.94
N ILE A 5 -6.24 11.44 -14.43
CA ILE A 5 -5.83 10.70 -13.25
C ILE A 5 -5.62 11.70 -12.11
N VAL A 6 -6.14 11.41 -10.93
CA VAL A 6 -5.99 12.28 -9.75
C VAL A 6 -5.28 11.50 -8.64
N GLN A 7 -4.19 12.07 -8.10
CA GLN A 7 -3.38 11.48 -7.02
C GLN A 7 -3.18 12.52 -5.91
N GLU A 8 -2.99 12.12 -4.65
CA GLU A 8 -2.76 13.08 -3.58
C GLU A 8 -1.45 13.84 -3.73
N TRP A 9 -0.33 13.13 -3.91
CA TRP A 9 1.00 13.72 -4.09
C TRP A 9 1.95 12.79 -4.82
N LEU A 10 2.93 13.36 -5.52
CA LEU A 10 4.03 12.67 -6.20
C LEU A 10 5.38 13.22 -5.68
N VAL A 11 5.74 12.91 -4.43
CA VAL A 11 6.93 13.46 -3.75
C VAL A 11 7.93 12.40 -3.29
N THR A 12 7.55 11.16 -3.33
CA THR A 12 8.38 9.97 -3.07
C THR A 12 7.87 8.83 -3.95
N VAL A 13 8.72 7.87 -4.32
CA VAL A 13 8.26 6.67 -5.02
C VAL A 13 7.74 5.65 -4.01
N GLY A 14 6.48 5.30 -4.12
CA GLY A 14 5.79 4.34 -3.27
C GLY A 14 4.84 3.43 -4.06
N GLY A 15 4.16 2.52 -3.36
CA GLY A 15 3.24 1.58 -4.00
C GLY A 15 2.08 2.25 -4.75
N SER A 16 1.46 3.28 -4.15
CA SER A 16 0.39 4.06 -4.79
C SER A 16 0.86 4.78 -6.06
N ASP A 17 2.12 5.24 -6.06
CA ASP A 17 2.67 5.97 -7.20
C ASP A 17 2.96 5.04 -8.38
N LYS A 18 3.38 3.79 -8.10
CA LYS A 18 3.51 2.73 -9.09
C LYS A 18 2.14 2.34 -9.70
N VAL A 19 1.09 2.32 -8.89
CA VAL A 19 -0.29 2.10 -9.37
C VAL A 19 -0.72 3.23 -10.33
N VAL A 20 -0.46 4.49 -9.97
CA VAL A 20 -0.73 5.64 -10.87
C VAL A 20 0.02 5.50 -12.18
N LYS A 21 1.31 5.11 -12.13
CA LYS A 21 2.10 4.87 -13.36
C LYS A 21 1.50 3.75 -14.21
N ALA A 22 1.09 2.65 -13.60
CA ALA A 22 0.46 1.55 -14.33
C ALA A 22 -0.89 1.96 -14.95
N ILE A 23 -1.69 2.79 -14.27
CA ILE A 23 -2.92 3.36 -14.83
C ILE A 23 -2.60 4.33 -16.00
N LEU A 24 -1.56 5.16 -15.86
CA LEU A 24 -1.10 6.04 -16.95
C LEU A 24 -0.65 5.23 -18.17
N ASP A 25 -0.01 4.08 -17.97
CA ASP A 25 0.39 3.21 -19.08
C ASP A 25 -0.80 2.62 -19.85
N VAL A 26 -1.93 2.39 -19.16
CA VAL A 26 -3.20 1.98 -19.78
C VAL A 26 -3.83 3.14 -20.56
N PHE A 27 -3.73 4.36 -20.02
CA PHE A 27 -4.30 5.58 -20.60
C PHE A 27 -3.19 6.61 -20.86
N PRO A 28 -2.31 6.38 -21.87
CA PRO A 28 -1.09 7.18 -22.05
C PRO A 28 -1.35 8.65 -22.39
N ASP A 29 -2.54 8.99 -22.86
CA ASP A 29 -2.94 10.38 -23.14
C ASP A 29 -3.54 11.11 -21.93
N ALA A 30 -3.65 10.44 -20.78
CA ALA A 30 -4.21 11.04 -19.57
C ALA A 30 -3.30 12.12 -18.98
N ASP A 31 -3.91 13.18 -18.45
CA ASP A 31 -3.25 14.16 -17.60
C ASP A 31 -3.33 13.72 -16.13
N ILE A 32 -2.34 14.13 -15.32
CA ILE A 32 -2.28 13.83 -13.89
C ILE A 32 -2.49 15.11 -13.08
N TYR A 33 -3.45 15.07 -12.17
CA TYR A 33 -3.73 16.14 -11.22
C TYR A 33 -3.32 15.70 -9.82
N THR A 34 -2.54 16.53 -9.12
CA THR A 34 -2.02 16.20 -7.80
C THR A 34 -1.84 17.44 -6.92
N LEU A 35 -1.94 17.28 -5.61
CA LEU A 35 -1.76 18.42 -4.70
C LEU A 35 -0.35 19.00 -4.82
N VAL A 36 0.66 18.13 -4.84
CA VAL A 36 2.07 18.48 -4.96
C VAL A 36 2.84 17.39 -5.69
N ALA A 37 3.86 17.79 -6.47
CA ALA A 37 4.74 16.87 -7.17
C ALA A 37 6.20 17.35 -7.15
N LYS A 38 7.12 16.43 -7.32
CA LYS A 38 8.53 16.70 -7.59
C LYS A 38 8.90 16.11 -8.94
N LYS A 39 9.65 16.90 -9.71
CA LYS A 39 10.05 16.48 -11.07
C LYS A 39 10.94 15.24 -11.06
N ASP A 40 11.90 15.16 -10.13
CA ASP A 40 12.78 14.00 -9.95
C ASP A 40 12.02 12.70 -9.68
N VAL A 41 10.95 12.76 -8.88
CA VAL A 41 10.06 11.61 -8.60
C VAL A 41 9.25 11.24 -9.85
N CYS A 42 8.74 12.21 -10.59
CA CYS A 42 8.03 11.95 -11.85
C CYS A 42 8.97 11.32 -12.89
N ASP A 43 10.19 11.85 -13.02
CA ASP A 43 11.22 11.32 -13.93
C ASP A 43 11.59 9.85 -13.56
N GLU A 44 11.75 9.55 -12.26
CA GLU A 44 12.02 8.18 -11.76
C GLU A 44 10.87 7.21 -12.07
N LEU A 45 9.62 7.68 -12.00
CA LEU A 45 8.42 6.90 -12.34
C LEU A 45 8.16 6.82 -13.85
N GLY A 46 8.90 7.58 -14.67
CA GLY A 46 8.61 7.70 -16.11
C GLY A 46 7.29 8.42 -16.41
N ILE A 47 6.89 9.37 -15.56
CA ILE A 47 5.71 10.22 -15.74
C ILE A 47 6.15 11.53 -16.40
N PRO A 48 5.65 11.85 -17.61
CA PRO A 48 5.98 13.10 -18.31
C PRO A 48 5.55 14.32 -17.48
N TRP A 49 6.49 15.20 -17.17
CA TRP A 49 6.22 16.37 -16.31
C TRP A 49 5.18 17.33 -16.89
N GLU A 50 5.11 17.46 -18.21
CA GLU A 50 4.14 18.28 -18.93
C GLU A 50 2.69 17.83 -18.75
N LYS A 51 2.45 16.60 -18.33
CA LYS A 51 1.12 16.05 -18.00
C LYS A 51 0.73 16.24 -16.54
N VAL A 52 1.62 16.78 -15.69
CA VAL A 52 1.40 16.90 -14.25
C VAL A 52 0.92 18.30 -13.89
N HIS A 53 -0.32 18.40 -13.40
CA HIS A 53 -0.96 19.61 -12.93
C HIS A 53 -1.01 19.60 -11.40
N THR A 54 -0.44 20.65 -10.78
CA THR A 54 -0.35 20.73 -9.31
C THR A 54 -1.30 21.79 -8.74
N SER A 55 -1.73 21.60 -7.48
CA SER A 55 -2.56 22.59 -6.78
C SER A 55 -1.72 23.79 -6.32
N PHE A 56 -2.41 24.80 -5.75
CA PHE A 56 -1.75 25.96 -5.15
C PHE A 56 -0.80 25.60 -4.00
N ILE A 57 -0.99 24.44 -3.34
CA ILE A 57 -0.11 23.97 -2.25
C ILE A 57 1.32 23.77 -2.75
N GLN A 58 1.51 23.42 -4.01
CA GLN A 58 2.84 23.33 -4.66
C GLN A 58 3.68 24.61 -4.44
N LYS A 59 3.03 25.76 -4.48
CA LYS A 59 3.67 27.10 -4.39
C LYS A 59 3.76 27.62 -2.95
N MET A 60 3.20 26.90 -1.96
CA MET A 60 3.26 27.30 -0.56
C MET A 60 4.63 27.03 0.06
N PRO A 61 5.03 27.74 1.14
CA PRO A 61 6.29 27.51 1.82
C PRO A 61 6.49 26.04 2.20
N LEU A 62 7.59 25.41 1.77
CA LEU A 62 7.86 23.99 2.00
C LEU A 62 6.76 23.03 1.48
N GLY A 63 5.93 23.45 0.52
CA GLY A 63 4.79 22.69 0.02
C GLY A 63 5.13 21.26 -0.40
N THR A 64 6.23 21.05 -1.12
CA THR A 64 6.69 19.71 -1.52
C THR A 64 7.40 18.93 -0.40
N LYS A 65 8.05 19.62 0.56
CA LYS A 65 8.84 18.99 1.65
C LYS A 65 7.99 18.67 2.88
N LYS A 66 7.01 19.52 3.20
CA LYS A 66 6.14 19.42 4.39
C LYS A 66 4.66 19.52 4.02
N HIS A 67 4.25 19.00 2.85
CA HIS A 67 2.88 19.08 2.35
C HIS A 67 1.85 18.63 3.40
N ARG A 68 2.16 17.59 4.20
CA ARG A 68 1.24 17.07 5.24
C ARG A 68 0.86 18.10 6.31
N ALA A 69 1.66 19.14 6.51
CA ALA A 69 1.30 20.25 7.40
C ALA A 69 0.12 21.07 6.86
N TYR A 70 -0.16 20.98 5.56
CA TYR A 70 -1.28 21.64 4.89
C TYR A 70 -2.54 20.75 4.80
N LEU A 71 -2.60 19.64 5.53
CA LEU A 71 -3.76 18.74 5.55
C LEU A 71 -5.11 19.44 5.69
N PRO A 72 -5.29 20.48 6.52
CA PRO A 72 -6.57 21.21 6.60
C PRO A 72 -7.00 21.89 5.29
N LEU A 73 -6.05 22.18 4.40
CA LEU A 73 -6.32 22.81 3.10
C LEU A 73 -6.51 21.80 1.96
N PHE A 74 -6.22 20.53 2.19
CA PHE A 74 -6.31 19.49 1.16
C PHE A 74 -7.71 19.36 0.57
N PRO A 75 -8.81 19.36 1.37
CA PRO A 75 -10.16 19.34 0.83
C PRO A 75 -10.42 20.48 -0.16
N PHE A 76 -10.07 21.70 0.23
CA PHE A 76 -10.24 22.86 -0.64
C PHE A 76 -9.37 22.77 -1.89
N ALA A 77 -8.10 22.34 -1.75
CA ALA A 77 -7.17 22.30 -2.86
C ALA A 77 -7.55 21.26 -3.93
N ILE A 78 -8.08 20.11 -3.52
CA ILE A 78 -8.48 19.05 -4.46
C ILE A 78 -9.71 19.43 -5.27
N GLU A 79 -10.65 20.18 -4.67
CA GLU A 79 -11.87 20.66 -5.31
C GLU A 79 -11.62 21.81 -6.31
N GLN A 80 -10.41 22.41 -6.34
CA GLN A 80 -10.09 23.51 -7.27
C GLN A 80 -9.61 23.03 -8.64
N PHE A 81 -9.42 21.74 -8.85
CA PHE A 81 -9.04 21.25 -10.16
C PHE A 81 -10.19 21.36 -11.17
N ASP A 82 -9.92 21.93 -12.33
CA ASP A 82 -10.86 21.99 -13.44
C ASP A 82 -10.70 20.76 -14.33
N LEU A 83 -11.63 19.81 -14.17
CA LEU A 83 -11.64 18.54 -14.90
C LEU A 83 -12.71 18.50 -16.02
N ARG A 84 -13.29 19.65 -16.40
CA ARG A 84 -14.42 19.73 -17.36
C ARG A 84 -14.13 19.18 -18.75
N GLY A 85 -12.86 18.99 -19.11
CA GLY A 85 -12.46 18.50 -20.43
C GLY A 85 -12.31 16.98 -20.56
N TYR A 86 -12.67 16.21 -19.53
CA TYR A 86 -12.47 14.76 -19.50
C TYR A 86 -13.79 14.00 -19.44
N ASP A 87 -13.81 12.82 -20.02
CA ASP A 87 -14.97 11.92 -19.99
C ASP A 87 -14.96 11.05 -18.73
N VAL A 88 -13.76 10.60 -18.33
CA VAL A 88 -13.54 9.72 -17.16
C VAL A 88 -12.47 10.35 -16.28
N VAL A 89 -12.73 10.35 -14.97
CA VAL A 89 -11.76 10.74 -13.95
C VAL A 89 -11.46 9.55 -13.07
N ILE A 90 -10.18 9.15 -12.99
CA ILE A 90 -9.72 8.05 -12.15
C ILE A 90 -8.96 8.66 -10.98
N SER A 91 -9.49 8.57 -9.76
CA SER A 91 -8.77 8.98 -8.55
C SER A 91 -8.06 7.79 -7.90
N SER A 92 -6.74 7.88 -7.72
CA SER A 92 -5.95 6.95 -6.92
C SER A 92 -5.85 7.53 -5.51
N SER A 93 -6.61 6.98 -4.55
CA SER A 93 -6.89 7.69 -3.30
C SER A 93 -6.61 6.88 -2.04
N HIS A 94 -5.88 7.51 -1.12
CA HIS A 94 -5.74 7.09 0.28
C HIS A 94 -5.97 8.27 1.25
N CYS A 95 -6.30 9.45 0.70
CA CYS A 95 -6.61 10.67 1.46
C CYS A 95 -7.76 11.44 0.76
N VAL A 96 -7.47 12.50 0.02
CA VAL A 96 -8.48 13.43 -0.50
C VAL A 96 -8.71 13.35 -2.01
N ALA A 97 -7.92 12.61 -2.79
CA ALA A 97 -7.99 12.58 -4.25
C ALA A 97 -9.39 12.23 -4.79
N LYS A 98 -10.14 11.37 -4.09
CA LYS A 98 -11.53 11.04 -4.43
C LYS A 98 -12.52 12.19 -4.23
N GLY A 99 -12.10 13.29 -3.61
CA GLY A 99 -12.95 14.47 -3.33
C GLY A 99 -13.03 15.48 -4.46
N ILE A 100 -12.51 15.18 -5.64
CA ILE A 100 -12.65 16.00 -6.84
C ILE A 100 -14.13 16.25 -7.19
N LEU A 101 -14.37 17.34 -7.93
CA LEU A 101 -15.69 17.67 -8.45
C LEU A 101 -15.81 17.23 -9.91
N THR A 102 -16.82 16.43 -10.20
CA THR A 102 -17.18 16.01 -11.56
C THR A 102 -18.56 16.50 -11.95
N LYS A 103 -18.82 16.56 -13.26
CA LYS A 103 -20.14 16.90 -13.80
C LYS A 103 -20.98 15.62 -13.99
N ALA A 104 -22.30 15.83 -14.21
CA ALA A 104 -23.23 14.72 -14.45
C ALA A 104 -22.92 13.89 -15.71
N ASP A 105 -22.15 14.44 -16.65
CA ASP A 105 -21.72 13.79 -17.89
C ASP A 105 -20.27 13.25 -17.81
N GLN A 106 -19.69 13.16 -16.61
CA GLN A 106 -18.35 12.62 -16.35
C GLN A 106 -18.44 11.43 -15.40
N LEU A 107 -17.73 10.35 -15.74
CA LEU A 107 -17.62 9.17 -14.89
C LEU A 107 -16.46 9.30 -13.90
N HIS A 108 -16.71 9.11 -12.61
CA HIS A 108 -15.68 9.09 -11.56
C HIS A 108 -15.46 7.66 -11.02
N ILE A 109 -14.29 7.11 -11.29
CA ILE A 109 -13.83 5.82 -10.74
C ILE A 109 -12.74 6.10 -9.70
N CYS A 110 -12.87 5.53 -8.50
CA CYS A 110 -11.84 5.65 -7.46
C CYS A 110 -11.12 4.32 -7.24
N TYR A 111 -9.83 4.29 -7.57
CA TYR A 111 -8.93 3.24 -7.06
C TYR A 111 -8.56 3.61 -5.62
N CYS A 112 -9.21 2.97 -4.68
CA CYS A 112 -9.09 3.27 -3.26
C CYS A 112 -8.05 2.36 -2.60
N HIS A 113 -6.90 2.94 -2.22
CA HIS A 113 -5.89 2.22 -1.45
C HIS A 113 -6.34 1.95 -0.03
N SER A 114 -7.08 2.87 0.56
CA SER A 114 -7.77 2.78 1.84
C SER A 114 -8.63 4.02 2.08
N PRO A 115 -9.75 3.96 2.78
CA PRO A 115 -10.29 5.11 3.49
C PRO A 115 -9.23 5.76 4.39
N ILE A 116 -9.34 7.06 4.69
CA ILE A 116 -8.29 7.79 5.46
C ILE A 116 -8.08 7.12 6.82
N ARG A 117 -7.02 6.30 6.95
CA ARG A 117 -6.77 5.41 8.12
C ARG A 117 -6.74 6.18 9.43
N TYR A 118 -6.01 7.31 9.50
CA TYR A 118 -5.89 8.15 10.70
C TYR A 118 -7.16 8.97 11.02
N CYS A 119 -8.18 8.93 10.17
CA CYS A 119 -9.51 9.52 10.45
C CYS A 119 -10.54 8.48 10.88
N TRP A 120 -10.32 7.19 10.58
CA TRP A 120 -11.28 6.11 10.80
C TRP A 120 -10.74 5.03 11.74
N ASP A 121 -10.45 3.87 11.20
CA ASP A 121 -10.18 2.66 11.98
C ASP A 121 -8.86 2.69 12.76
N MET A 122 -7.84 3.39 12.27
CA MET A 122 -6.56 3.55 12.98
C MET A 122 -6.42 4.92 13.68
N TYR A 123 -7.54 5.55 14.03
CA TYR A 123 -7.54 6.89 14.60
C TYR A 123 -6.79 6.99 15.94
N ASN A 124 -7.05 6.06 16.84
CA ASN A 124 -6.43 6.08 18.16
C ASN A 124 -4.96 5.66 18.10
N GLU A 125 -4.65 4.61 17.32
CA GLU A 125 -3.29 4.10 17.11
C GLU A 125 -2.37 5.21 16.55
N TYR A 126 -2.83 5.97 15.55
CA TYR A 126 -2.05 7.09 15.02
C TYR A 126 -1.82 8.22 16.04
N LEU A 127 -2.79 8.49 16.90
CA LEU A 127 -2.62 9.48 17.96
C LEU A 127 -1.60 9.02 19.01
N GLU A 128 -1.65 7.74 19.39
CA GLU A 128 -0.71 7.13 20.34
C GLU A 128 0.71 7.09 19.79
N GLU A 129 0.90 6.56 18.58
CA GLU A 129 2.20 6.49 17.89
C GLU A 129 2.83 7.88 17.67
N SER A 130 2.00 8.90 17.46
CA SER A 130 2.46 10.29 17.28
C SER A 130 2.62 11.05 18.60
N HIS A 131 2.40 10.42 19.75
CA HIS A 131 2.36 11.07 21.08
C HIS A 131 1.39 12.26 21.13
N LEU A 132 0.26 12.13 20.43
CA LEU A 132 -0.81 13.11 20.32
C LEU A 132 -2.11 12.62 20.97
N ASP A 133 -2.04 11.59 21.79
CA ASP A 133 -3.20 10.98 22.49
C ASP A 133 -3.70 11.79 23.69
N LYS A 134 -2.82 12.65 24.29
CA LYS A 134 -3.11 13.40 25.53
C LYS A 134 -2.77 14.89 25.42
N GLY A 135 -3.43 15.69 26.29
CA GLY A 135 -3.16 17.13 26.43
C GLY A 135 -3.77 18.02 25.36
N ILE A 136 -3.43 19.31 25.39
CA ILE A 136 -4.00 20.35 24.49
C ILE A 136 -3.69 20.07 23.03
N LYS A 137 -2.52 19.53 22.71
CA LYS A 137 -2.14 19.17 21.33
C LYS A 137 -3.06 18.08 20.78
N SER A 138 -3.43 17.10 21.59
CA SER A 138 -4.40 16.06 21.23
C SER A 138 -5.75 16.66 20.86
N TRP A 139 -6.24 17.60 21.67
CA TRP A 139 -7.52 18.26 21.42
C TRP A 139 -7.49 19.04 20.08
N LEU A 140 -6.41 19.78 19.81
CA LEU A 140 -6.26 20.54 18.54
C LEU A 140 -6.21 19.60 17.32
N VAL A 141 -5.49 18.48 17.40
CA VAL A 141 -5.42 17.50 16.32
C VAL A 141 -6.79 16.86 16.09
N ARG A 142 -7.49 16.48 17.16
CA ARG A 142 -8.85 15.91 17.06
C ARG A 142 -9.84 16.88 16.42
N LEU A 143 -9.75 18.18 16.78
CA LEU A 143 -10.56 19.24 16.17
C LEU A 143 -10.24 19.39 14.68
N MET A 144 -8.97 19.29 14.29
CA MET A 144 -8.56 19.36 12.87
C MET A 144 -8.99 18.12 12.07
N LEU A 145 -8.93 16.92 12.66
CA LEU A 145 -9.27 15.68 11.97
C LEU A 145 -10.79 15.51 11.79
N HIS A 146 -11.61 16.15 12.62
CA HIS A 146 -13.07 16.05 12.52
C HIS A 146 -13.61 16.57 11.17
N PRO A 147 -13.30 17.80 10.70
CA PRO A 147 -13.73 18.26 9.38
C PRO A 147 -13.12 17.45 8.22
N ILE A 148 -11.91 16.89 8.37
CA ILE A 148 -11.34 15.99 7.36
C ILE A 148 -12.19 14.72 7.24
N ARG A 149 -12.64 14.14 8.36
CA ARG A 149 -13.55 12.98 8.37
C ARG A 149 -14.89 13.30 7.72
N GLN A 150 -15.45 14.47 7.99
CA GLN A 150 -16.69 14.91 7.35
C GLN A 150 -16.52 15.06 5.83
N PHE A 151 -15.42 15.70 5.40
CA PHE A 151 -15.08 15.82 3.99
C PHE A 151 -14.91 14.44 3.35
N ASP A 152 -14.20 13.52 4.01
CA ASP A 152 -13.96 12.17 3.51
C ASP A 152 -15.27 11.39 3.31
N THR A 153 -16.23 11.54 4.22
CA THR A 153 -17.58 10.95 4.09
C THR A 153 -18.32 11.52 2.87
N ILE A 154 -18.31 12.85 2.72
CA ILE A 154 -18.96 13.53 1.58
C ILE A 154 -18.28 13.15 0.27
N ALA A 155 -16.94 13.20 0.23
CA ALA A 155 -16.15 12.81 -0.92
C ALA A 155 -16.40 11.35 -1.34
N GLY A 156 -16.57 10.47 -0.35
CA GLY A 156 -16.91 9.06 -0.59
C GLY A 156 -18.23 8.83 -1.33
N SER A 157 -19.20 9.72 -1.18
CA SER A 157 -20.49 9.64 -1.89
C SER A 157 -20.45 10.20 -3.33
N ARG A 158 -19.40 10.95 -3.70
CA ARG A 158 -19.23 11.53 -5.04
C ARG A 158 -18.67 10.54 -6.07
N VAL A 159 -18.12 9.43 -5.60
CA VAL A 159 -17.51 8.39 -6.45
C VAL A 159 -18.62 7.53 -7.07
N ASP A 160 -18.58 7.33 -8.38
CA ASP A 160 -19.55 6.47 -9.08
C ASP A 160 -19.22 4.99 -8.89
N TYR A 161 -17.95 4.61 -9.10
CA TYR A 161 -17.48 3.23 -8.91
C TYR A 161 -16.19 3.18 -8.11
N TYR A 162 -16.12 2.21 -7.20
CA TYR A 162 -14.93 1.93 -6.41
C TYR A 162 -14.21 0.68 -6.90
N ILE A 163 -12.89 0.81 -7.04
CA ILE A 163 -11.95 -0.31 -7.09
C ILE A 163 -11.19 -0.31 -5.76
N SER A 164 -11.14 -1.45 -5.08
CA SER A 164 -10.32 -1.65 -3.89
C SER A 164 -9.05 -2.42 -4.24
N ASN A 165 -7.95 -2.12 -3.56
CA ASN A 165 -6.67 -2.84 -3.72
C ASN A 165 -6.66 -4.22 -3.07
N SER A 166 -7.68 -4.52 -2.25
CA SER A 166 -7.87 -5.81 -1.57
C SER A 166 -9.33 -5.96 -1.14
N ASP A 167 -9.77 -7.17 -0.87
CA ASP A 167 -11.10 -7.42 -0.28
C ASP A 167 -11.21 -6.81 1.11
N TYR A 168 -10.09 -6.80 1.85
CA TYR A 168 -10.00 -6.15 3.15
C TYR A 168 -10.30 -4.65 3.06
N VAL A 169 -9.72 -3.94 2.09
CA VAL A 169 -10.07 -2.53 1.82
C VAL A 169 -11.48 -2.39 1.28
N GLY A 170 -11.96 -3.32 0.48
CA GLY A 170 -13.37 -3.37 0.05
C GLY A 170 -14.35 -3.40 1.22
N GLN A 171 -14.05 -4.15 2.29
CA GLN A 171 -14.84 -4.15 3.52
C GLN A 171 -14.79 -2.78 4.24
N ARG A 172 -13.62 -2.11 4.27
CA ARG A 172 -13.49 -0.75 4.82
C ARG A 172 -14.30 0.27 4.02
N ILE A 173 -14.27 0.21 2.69
CA ILE A 173 -15.09 1.06 1.82
C ILE A 173 -16.58 0.86 2.13
N ARG A 174 -17.03 -0.38 2.23
CA ARG A 174 -18.40 -0.71 2.60
C ARG A 174 -18.77 -0.16 3.99
N LYS A 175 -17.88 -0.30 4.96
CA LYS A 175 -18.09 0.19 6.33
C LYS A 175 -18.15 1.70 6.39
N THR A 176 -17.23 2.39 5.71
CA THR A 176 -17.02 3.85 5.83
C THR A 176 -17.94 4.63 4.91
N TYR A 177 -18.03 4.24 3.63
CA TYR A 177 -18.78 5.00 2.61
C TYR A 177 -20.12 4.38 2.24
N ARG A 178 -20.43 3.17 2.74
CA ARG A 178 -21.64 2.41 2.38
C ARG A 178 -21.73 2.11 0.89
N ARG A 179 -20.59 1.97 0.22
CA ARG A 179 -20.46 1.68 -1.20
C ARG A 179 -19.86 0.28 -1.41
N LYS A 180 -20.22 -0.36 -2.52
CA LYS A 180 -19.56 -1.59 -3.00
C LYS A 180 -18.27 -1.22 -3.70
N ALA A 181 -17.29 -2.12 -3.70
CA ALA A 181 -16.04 -2.00 -4.46
C ALA A 181 -15.78 -3.31 -5.22
N THR A 182 -15.17 -3.20 -6.39
CA THR A 182 -14.59 -4.34 -7.11
C THR A 182 -13.12 -4.43 -6.72
N THR A 183 -12.66 -5.61 -6.32
CA THR A 183 -11.24 -5.80 -5.96
C THR A 183 -10.42 -5.99 -7.22
N ILE A 184 -9.42 -5.12 -7.42
CA ILE A 184 -8.33 -5.29 -8.40
C ILE A 184 -7.03 -5.09 -7.63
N HIS A 185 -6.35 -6.18 -7.34
CA HIS A 185 -5.09 -6.14 -6.59
C HIS A 185 -4.04 -5.30 -7.32
N PRO A 186 -3.19 -4.52 -6.63
CA PRO A 186 -2.18 -3.68 -7.27
C PRO A 186 -1.14 -4.50 -8.03
N ASN A 187 -0.46 -3.82 -8.92
CA ASN A 187 0.63 -4.38 -9.71
C ASN A 187 1.90 -4.59 -8.90
N ILE A 188 2.50 -5.76 -9.06
CA ILE A 188 3.86 -6.06 -8.61
C ILE A 188 4.75 -6.23 -9.83
N ASP A 189 5.88 -5.56 -9.84
CA ASP A 189 6.89 -5.74 -10.89
C ASP A 189 7.69 -7.02 -10.64
N ILE A 190 7.09 -8.14 -11.06
CA ILE A 190 7.64 -9.48 -10.87
C ILE A 190 8.90 -9.69 -11.69
N SER A 191 9.07 -8.95 -12.80
CA SER A 191 10.23 -9.08 -13.69
C SER A 191 11.55 -8.69 -13.02
N ASN A 192 11.49 -7.85 -11.99
CA ASN A 192 12.65 -7.47 -11.18
C ASN A 192 13.14 -8.59 -10.25
N PHE A 193 12.36 -9.67 -10.06
CA PHE A 193 12.67 -10.76 -9.15
C PHE A 193 12.87 -12.08 -9.90
N GLU A 194 13.98 -12.74 -9.65
CA GLU A 194 14.30 -14.03 -10.24
C GLU A 194 14.00 -15.16 -9.27
N LEU A 195 13.43 -16.25 -9.77
CA LEU A 195 13.21 -17.47 -8.99
C LEU A 195 14.55 -18.03 -8.52
N CYS A 196 14.69 -18.27 -7.22
CA CYS A 196 15.85 -18.91 -6.62
C CYS A 196 15.45 -20.15 -5.81
N ASN A 197 16.07 -21.28 -6.12
CA ASN A 197 15.88 -22.55 -5.39
C ASN A 197 16.91 -22.76 -4.27
N ASP A 198 18.02 -22.03 -4.31
CA ASP A 198 19.11 -22.12 -3.32
C ASP A 198 18.78 -21.27 -2.10
N LYS A 199 18.14 -21.88 -1.10
CA LYS A 199 17.75 -21.22 0.14
C LYS A 199 18.81 -21.42 1.22
N GLN A 200 19.17 -20.33 1.89
CA GLN A 200 20.13 -20.32 2.99
C GLN A 200 19.40 -20.38 4.35
N GLU A 201 20.14 -20.73 5.40
CA GLU A 201 19.60 -20.91 6.76
C GLU A 201 19.43 -19.56 7.51
N TYR A 202 18.61 -18.65 6.95
CA TYR A 202 18.18 -17.45 7.64
C TYR A 202 16.76 -17.05 7.21
N TYR A 203 16.07 -16.36 8.10
CA TYR A 203 14.77 -15.71 7.87
C TYR A 203 14.97 -14.25 7.52
N LEU A 204 14.06 -13.69 6.74
CA LEU A 204 14.09 -12.28 6.35
C LEU A 204 12.82 -11.57 6.82
N ALA A 205 12.98 -10.40 7.40
CA ALA A 205 11.91 -9.41 7.57
C ALA A 205 12.33 -8.10 6.93
N SER A 206 11.46 -7.48 6.16
CA SER A 206 11.77 -6.19 5.53
C SER A 206 10.54 -5.29 5.48
N SER A 207 10.71 -4.06 5.94
CA SER A 207 9.71 -3.01 5.85
C SER A 207 10.30 -1.66 6.23
N ARG A 208 9.48 -0.60 6.15
CA ARG A 208 9.77 0.63 6.87
C ARG A 208 9.69 0.35 8.38
N LEU A 209 10.73 0.77 9.14
CA LEU A 209 10.85 0.50 10.57
C LEU A 209 10.02 1.49 11.40
N VAL A 210 8.70 1.24 11.44
CA VAL A 210 7.69 1.98 12.20
C VAL A 210 6.86 0.99 13.02
N ALA A 211 6.23 1.45 14.11
CA ALA A 211 5.61 0.58 15.13
C ALA A 211 4.54 -0.38 14.55
N TYR A 212 3.63 0.08 13.70
CA TYR A 212 2.57 -0.78 13.15
C TYR A 212 3.06 -1.93 12.25
N LYS A 213 4.33 -1.89 11.83
CA LYS A 213 4.95 -2.99 11.06
C LYS A 213 5.41 -4.16 11.91
N LYS A 214 5.39 -4.02 13.24
CA LYS A 214 5.66 -5.11 14.20
C LYS A 214 7.02 -5.81 13.98
N ILE A 215 8.03 -5.07 13.54
CA ILE A 215 9.40 -5.60 13.39
C ILE A 215 10.03 -5.90 14.75
N ASP A 216 9.71 -5.12 15.77
CA ASP A 216 10.05 -5.40 17.18
C ASP A 216 9.57 -6.78 17.61
N THR A 217 8.29 -7.11 17.39
CA THR A 217 7.70 -8.40 17.73
C THR A 217 8.40 -9.56 17.01
N ILE A 218 8.80 -9.35 15.73
CA ILE A 218 9.59 -10.35 14.98
C ILE A 218 10.98 -10.52 15.62
N ILE A 219 11.66 -9.43 15.96
CA ILE A 219 12.99 -9.48 16.61
C ILE A 219 12.89 -10.20 17.97
N GLU A 220 11.90 -9.86 18.78
CA GLU A 220 11.65 -10.50 20.09
C GLU A 220 11.42 -12.02 19.93
N ALA A 221 10.63 -12.43 18.93
CA ALA A 221 10.43 -13.85 18.61
C ALA A 221 11.74 -14.57 18.28
N PHE A 222 12.59 -13.95 17.44
CA PHE A 222 13.88 -14.56 17.09
C PHE A 222 14.89 -14.51 18.24
N ASN A 223 14.81 -13.56 19.14
CA ASN A 223 15.59 -13.56 20.38
C ASN A 223 15.29 -14.78 21.27
N LEU A 224 14.06 -15.33 21.20
CA LEU A 224 13.68 -16.59 21.88
C LEU A 224 14.17 -17.83 21.15
N MET A 225 14.67 -17.72 19.91
CA MET A 225 15.16 -18.82 19.07
C MET A 225 16.63 -18.60 18.67
N PRO A 226 17.60 -18.70 19.59
CA PRO A 226 18.99 -18.33 19.35
C PRO A 226 19.70 -19.17 18.26
N ASP A 227 19.16 -20.34 17.94
CA ASP A 227 19.60 -21.21 16.86
C ASP A 227 19.11 -20.79 15.46
N LYS A 228 18.19 -19.85 15.35
CA LYS A 228 17.63 -19.34 14.13
C LYS A 228 18.16 -17.95 13.79
N LYS A 229 18.61 -17.73 12.55
CA LYS A 229 19.13 -16.44 12.09
C LYS A 229 18.03 -15.59 11.49
N LEU A 230 17.95 -14.32 11.88
CA LEU A 230 17.07 -13.33 11.26
C LEU A 230 17.89 -12.18 10.66
N VAL A 231 17.54 -11.80 9.44
CA VAL A 231 18.01 -10.57 8.78
C VAL A 231 16.83 -9.60 8.72
N VAL A 232 17.04 -8.36 9.20
CA VAL A 232 16.05 -7.29 9.15
C VAL A 232 16.58 -6.19 8.24
N ILE A 233 15.82 -5.84 7.18
CA ILE A 233 16.16 -4.77 6.23
C ILE A 233 15.07 -3.70 6.26
N GLY A 234 15.51 -2.44 6.33
CA GLY A 234 14.63 -1.29 6.25
C GLY A 234 15.16 -0.08 7.00
N GLY A 235 14.65 1.08 6.62
CA GLY A 235 14.92 2.36 7.29
C GLY A 235 13.69 2.86 8.05
N GLY A 236 13.92 3.68 9.05
CA GLY A 236 12.83 4.30 9.80
C GLY A 236 13.23 4.82 11.17
N PRO A 237 12.32 5.47 11.89
CA PRO A 237 12.61 6.09 13.19
C PRO A 237 13.03 5.08 14.26
N ASN A 238 12.60 3.81 14.15
CA ASN A 238 12.88 2.78 15.16
C ASN A 238 14.18 2.00 14.91
N LEU A 239 14.98 2.36 13.90
CA LEU A 239 16.20 1.60 13.53
C LEU A 239 17.14 1.35 14.71
N GLU A 240 17.49 2.40 15.46
CA GLU A 240 18.42 2.28 16.58
C GLU A 240 17.82 1.52 17.77
N ALA A 241 16.52 1.64 17.99
CA ALA A 241 15.83 0.85 19.01
C ALA A 241 15.88 -0.65 18.66
N TYR A 242 15.62 -1.00 17.39
CA TYR A 242 15.62 -2.40 16.91
C TYR A 242 17.04 -3.00 16.91
N ARG A 243 18.08 -2.20 16.63
CA ARG A 243 19.48 -2.65 16.78
C ARG A 243 19.84 -3.00 18.22
N LYS A 244 19.30 -2.23 19.19
CA LYS A 244 19.52 -2.50 20.63
C LYS A 244 18.71 -3.69 21.14
N LEU A 245 17.55 -3.95 20.53
CA LEU A 245 16.67 -5.08 20.88
C LEU A 245 17.23 -6.41 20.38
N ALA A 246 17.96 -6.39 19.27
CA ALA A 246 18.45 -7.57 18.57
C ALA A 246 19.55 -8.30 19.35
N ASN A 247 19.38 -9.63 19.54
CA ASN A 247 20.41 -10.52 20.04
C ASN A 247 21.41 -10.93 18.91
N ALA A 248 22.42 -11.72 19.24
CA ALA A 248 23.51 -12.08 18.32
C ALA A 248 23.07 -12.84 17.04
N ASN A 249 21.92 -13.51 17.08
CA ASN A 249 21.33 -14.22 15.95
C ASN A 249 20.48 -13.33 15.02
N VAL A 250 20.26 -12.05 15.39
CA VAL A 250 19.45 -11.09 14.62
C VAL A 250 20.34 -9.97 14.08
N THR A 251 20.35 -9.80 12.76
CA THR A 251 21.12 -8.74 12.08
C THR A 251 20.20 -7.66 11.54
N VAL A 252 20.23 -6.45 12.12
CA VAL A 252 19.46 -5.29 11.67
C VAL A 252 20.32 -4.40 10.76
N MET A 253 20.19 -4.60 9.44
CA MET A 253 21.05 -3.98 8.42
C MET A 253 20.75 -2.49 8.18
N GLY A 254 19.55 -2.03 8.53
CA GLY A 254 19.10 -0.69 8.13
C GLY A 254 18.61 -0.67 6.68
N TYR A 255 18.49 0.53 6.10
CA TYR A 255 18.16 0.68 4.68
C TYR A 255 19.24 0.08 3.80
N GLN A 256 18.85 -0.68 2.80
CA GLN A 256 19.75 -1.27 1.80
C GLN A 256 19.28 -0.94 0.39
N PRO A 257 20.19 -0.87 -0.60
CA PRO A 257 19.84 -0.80 -2.00
C PRO A 257 18.97 -1.99 -2.43
N PHE A 258 18.20 -1.80 -3.51
CA PHE A 258 17.29 -2.82 -4.01
C PHE A 258 17.97 -4.16 -4.30
N ASP A 259 19.16 -4.14 -4.92
CA ASP A 259 19.89 -5.38 -5.25
C ASP A 259 20.25 -6.21 -4.02
N VAL A 260 20.59 -5.55 -2.90
CA VAL A 260 20.87 -6.24 -1.62
C VAL A 260 19.58 -6.82 -1.04
N LEU A 261 18.48 -6.07 -1.07
CA LEU A 261 17.18 -6.57 -0.62
C LEU A 261 16.73 -7.77 -1.46
N LYS A 262 16.84 -7.67 -2.79
CA LYS A 262 16.50 -8.74 -3.74
C LYS A 262 17.33 -10.00 -3.44
N ASP A 263 18.66 -9.87 -3.30
CA ASP A 263 19.54 -10.98 -2.94
C ASP A 263 19.09 -11.67 -1.65
N LYS A 264 18.77 -10.87 -0.61
CA LYS A 264 18.31 -11.43 0.65
C LYS A 264 16.93 -12.08 0.55
N MET A 265 16.03 -11.58 -0.30
CA MET A 265 14.74 -12.22 -0.58
C MET A 265 14.92 -13.55 -1.31
N GLN A 266 15.80 -13.59 -2.31
CA GLN A 266 16.07 -14.79 -3.12
C GLN A 266 16.60 -15.95 -2.28
N HIS A 267 17.47 -15.68 -1.31
CA HIS A 267 18.16 -16.72 -0.55
C HIS A 267 17.56 -16.97 0.84
N ALA A 268 16.57 -16.21 1.28
CA ALA A 268 15.95 -16.45 2.59
C ALA A 268 15.20 -17.79 2.63
N LYS A 269 15.28 -18.48 3.76
CA LYS A 269 14.53 -19.71 4.04
C LYS A 269 13.03 -19.46 4.05
N ALA A 270 12.62 -18.35 4.70
CA ALA A 270 11.28 -17.80 4.63
C ALA A 270 11.29 -16.28 4.92
N PHE A 271 10.26 -15.60 4.45
CA PHE A 271 9.99 -14.20 4.78
C PHE A 271 8.98 -14.14 5.93
N VAL A 272 9.29 -13.36 6.98
CA VAL A 272 8.40 -13.20 8.15
C VAL A 272 7.71 -11.84 8.09
N PHE A 273 6.38 -11.84 8.17
CA PHE A 273 5.56 -10.66 7.98
C PHE A 273 4.50 -10.54 9.08
N ALA A 274 4.68 -9.61 10.02
CA ALA A 274 3.81 -9.45 11.19
C ALA A 274 2.88 -8.23 11.11
N ALA A 275 2.94 -7.45 10.04
CA ALA A 275 2.11 -6.26 9.90
C ALA A 275 0.64 -6.59 9.58
N ASP A 276 -0.28 -5.78 10.14
CA ASP A 276 -1.66 -5.68 9.65
C ASP A 276 -1.71 -4.61 8.55
N GLU A 277 -1.78 -5.05 7.31
CA GLU A 277 -1.75 -4.19 6.14
C GLU A 277 -2.97 -4.32 5.25
N ASP A 278 -3.19 -3.27 4.46
CA ASP A 278 -4.30 -3.20 3.51
C ASP A 278 -4.16 -4.23 2.38
N PHE A 279 -2.93 -4.49 1.92
CA PHE A 279 -2.62 -5.49 0.90
C PHE A 279 -1.33 -6.25 1.23
N GLY A 280 -0.20 -5.56 1.40
CA GLY A 280 1.09 -6.20 1.66
C GLY A 280 1.80 -6.63 0.37
N MET A 281 2.46 -5.68 -0.32
CA MET A 281 3.20 -5.96 -1.56
C MET A 281 4.42 -6.83 -1.33
N ILE A 282 5.15 -6.58 -0.24
CA ILE A 282 6.45 -7.23 0.03
C ILE A 282 6.37 -8.76 0.22
N PRO A 283 5.33 -9.36 0.79
CA PRO A 283 5.12 -10.80 0.76
C PRO A 283 5.05 -11.39 -0.66
N ILE A 284 4.47 -10.66 -1.62
CA ILE A 284 4.42 -11.10 -3.02
C ILE A 284 5.79 -10.98 -3.68
N GLU A 285 6.54 -9.90 -3.39
CA GLU A 285 7.92 -9.74 -3.85
C GLU A 285 8.82 -10.89 -3.38
N ALA A 286 8.69 -11.31 -2.11
CA ALA A 286 9.40 -12.48 -1.58
C ALA A 286 8.99 -13.77 -2.30
N GLN A 287 7.70 -13.99 -2.51
CA GLN A 287 7.18 -15.16 -3.25
C GLN A 287 7.59 -15.13 -4.72
N SER A 288 7.79 -13.95 -5.32
CA SER A 288 8.34 -13.81 -6.68
C SER A 288 9.76 -14.39 -6.79
N CYS A 289 10.52 -14.36 -5.69
CA CYS A 289 11.83 -15.02 -5.56
C CYS A 289 11.75 -16.51 -5.23
N GLY A 290 10.55 -17.08 -5.10
CA GLY A 290 10.35 -18.45 -4.62
C GLY A 290 10.52 -18.59 -3.10
N THR A 291 10.44 -17.51 -2.33
CA THR A 291 10.60 -17.52 -0.87
C THR A 291 9.23 -17.57 -0.20
N PRO A 292 8.93 -18.64 0.57
CA PRO A 292 7.66 -18.77 1.28
C PRO A 292 7.51 -17.72 2.39
N VAL A 293 6.28 -17.47 2.80
CA VAL A 293 5.95 -16.42 3.77
C VAL A 293 5.34 -17.00 5.03
N ILE A 294 5.82 -16.55 6.19
CA ILE A 294 5.18 -16.75 7.49
C ILE A 294 4.53 -15.43 7.88
N ALA A 295 3.22 -15.32 7.79
CA ALA A 295 2.50 -14.06 7.89
C ALA A 295 1.51 -14.02 9.06
N TYR A 296 1.25 -12.81 9.57
CA TYR A 296 0.08 -12.56 10.40
C TYR A 296 -1.19 -12.79 9.56
N GLY A 297 -2.06 -13.71 10.04
CA GLY A 297 -3.26 -14.16 9.35
C GLY A 297 -4.40 -13.14 9.42
N HIS A 298 -4.14 -11.87 9.04
CA HIS A 298 -5.13 -10.80 9.06
C HIS A 298 -4.91 -9.81 7.91
N GLY A 299 -5.98 -9.12 7.52
CA GLY A 299 -5.92 -8.10 6.48
C GLY A 299 -5.48 -8.64 5.11
N GLY A 300 -4.70 -7.86 4.38
CA GLY A 300 -4.22 -8.20 3.04
C GLY A 300 -3.31 -9.43 2.97
N SER A 301 -2.72 -9.86 4.10
CA SER A 301 -1.91 -11.08 4.12
C SER A 301 -2.71 -12.32 3.71
N LEU A 302 -4.00 -12.35 4.04
CA LEU A 302 -4.89 -13.46 3.65
C LEU A 302 -5.14 -13.55 2.14
N GLU A 303 -4.86 -12.48 1.41
CA GLU A 303 -5.01 -12.39 -0.04
C GLU A 303 -3.67 -12.56 -0.76
N THR A 304 -2.55 -12.15 -0.11
CA THR A 304 -1.22 -12.18 -0.71
C THR A 304 -0.43 -13.46 -0.44
N VAL A 305 -0.85 -14.26 0.54
CA VAL A 305 -0.23 -15.56 0.86
C VAL A 305 -1.27 -16.67 0.71
N ASN A 306 -0.93 -17.72 -0.04
CA ASN A 306 -1.77 -18.91 -0.15
C ASN A 306 -1.39 -19.90 0.97
N GLY A 307 -2.16 -19.82 2.07
CA GLY A 307 -1.92 -20.64 3.25
C GLY A 307 -1.89 -22.15 2.96
N GLY A 308 -0.83 -22.82 3.36
CA GLY A 308 -0.59 -24.23 3.10
C GLY A 308 0.03 -24.54 1.72
N LYS A 309 0.16 -23.56 0.81
CA LYS A 309 0.80 -23.73 -0.49
C LYS A 309 2.02 -22.84 -0.70
N THR A 310 1.97 -21.60 -0.24
CA THR A 310 3.07 -20.64 -0.38
C THR A 310 3.54 -20.05 0.95
N GLY A 311 2.92 -20.48 2.05
CA GLY A 311 3.28 -20.00 3.38
C GLY A 311 2.36 -20.51 4.49
N LEU A 312 2.60 -20.00 5.68
CA LEU A 312 1.84 -20.27 6.90
C LEU A 312 1.33 -18.97 7.53
N PHE A 313 0.27 -19.10 8.32
CA PHE A 313 -0.25 -18.00 9.13
C PHE A 313 -0.06 -18.25 10.62
N PHE A 314 0.20 -17.16 11.36
CA PHE A 314 0.01 -17.06 12.81
C PHE A 314 -1.13 -16.08 13.11
N ASN A 315 -1.82 -16.26 14.23
CA ASN A 315 -3.10 -15.59 14.48
C ASN A 315 -3.03 -14.43 15.47
N GLU A 316 -1.91 -14.24 16.16
CA GLU A 316 -1.71 -13.17 17.13
C GLU A 316 -0.38 -12.46 16.89
N GLN A 317 -0.36 -11.13 16.99
CA GLN A 317 0.87 -10.34 16.82
C GLN A 317 1.72 -10.37 18.10
N THR A 318 2.11 -11.58 18.53
CA THR A 318 2.96 -11.83 19.70
C THR A 318 4.22 -12.58 19.32
N PRO A 319 5.33 -12.42 20.06
CA PRO A 319 6.56 -13.19 19.83
C PRO A 319 6.32 -14.70 19.87
N GLU A 320 5.49 -15.17 20.81
CA GLU A 320 5.19 -16.59 21.02
C GLU A 320 4.47 -17.19 19.81
N ALA A 321 3.51 -16.49 19.23
CA ALA A 321 2.79 -16.95 18.03
C ALA A 321 3.72 -17.04 16.80
N ILE A 322 4.69 -16.13 16.67
CA ILE A 322 5.71 -16.19 15.62
C ILE A 322 6.66 -17.38 15.86
N VAL A 323 7.08 -17.61 17.10
CA VAL A 323 7.92 -18.79 17.47
C VAL A 323 7.21 -20.07 17.11
N GLU A 324 5.93 -20.21 17.46
CA GLU A 324 5.12 -21.38 17.13
C GLU A 324 5.03 -21.60 15.60
N ALA A 325 4.77 -20.53 14.84
CA ALA A 325 4.69 -20.59 13.38
C ALA A 325 6.02 -20.98 12.72
N VAL A 326 7.15 -20.44 13.21
CA VAL A 326 8.50 -20.79 12.74
C VAL A 326 8.82 -22.26 13.06
N ASN A 327 8.53 -22.71 14.27
CA ASN A 327 8.74 -24.12 14.65
C ASN A 327 7.86 -25.08 13.84
N LYS A 328 6.61 -24.69 13.56
CA LYS A 328 5.72 -25.44 12.66
C LYS A 328 6.32 -25.52 11.25
N PHE A 329 6.81 -24.39 10.70
CA PHE A 329 7.48 -24.33 9.42
C PHE A 329 8.68 -25.30 9.36
N GLU A 330 9.54 -25.29 10.37
CA GLU A 330 10.71 -26.19 10.47
C GLU A 330 10.30 -27.67 10.55
N SER A 331 9.22 -27.99 11.28
CA SER A 331 8.74 -29.38 11.44
C SER A 331 8.20 -29.98 10.14
N MET A 332 7.89 -29.15 9.14
CA MET A 332 7.41 -29.61 7.82
C MET A 332 8.53 -30.05 6.89
N GLY A 333 9.79 -29.91 7.28
CA GLY A 333 10.97 -30.29 6.51
C GLY A 333 11.81 -29.10 6.00
N SER A 334 12.90 -29.41 5.30
CA SER A 334 13.87 -28.38 4.86
C SER A 334 13.31 -27.38 3.83
N GLN A 335 12.32 -27.78 3.04
CA GLN A 335 11.70 -26.97 2.01
C GLN A 335 10.18 -27.26 1.94
N PRO A 336 9.42 -26.81 2.96
CA PRO A 336 8.01 -27.18 3.09
C PRO A 336 7.10 -26.65 1.97
N PHE A 337 7.54 -25.60 1.27
CA PHE A 337 6.83 -25.01 0.14
C PHE A 337 7.76 -24.93 -1.07
N ALA A 338 7.27 -25.40 -2.22
CA ALA A 338 8.06 -25.37 -3.45
C ALA A 338 8.25 -23.91 -3.94
N PRO A 339 9.50 -23.49 -4.22
CA PRO A 339 9.75 -22.14 -4.75
C PRO A 339 8.97 -21.83 -6.03
N ALA A 340 8.76 -22.83 -6.88
CA ALA A 340 7.96 -22.69 -8.10
C ALA A 340 6.48 -22.35 -7.80
N ASP A 341 5.88 -22.92 -6.74
CA ASP A 341 4.52 -22.62 -6.33
C ASP A 341 4.39 -21.19 -5.78
N CYS A 342 5.39 -20.73 -5.01
CA CYS A 342 5.46 -19.34 -4.56
C CYS A 342 5.54 -18.37 -5.75
N ARG A 343 6.39 -18.65 -6.72
CA ARG A 343 6.52 -17.85 -7.95
C ARG A 343 5.23 -17.85 -8.75
N GLN A 344 4.62 -18.99 -8.98
CA GLN A 344 3.36 -19.12 -9.71
C GLN A 344 2.23 -18.32 -9.05
N TRP A 345 2.18 -18.34 -7.72
CA TRP A 345 1.20 -17.54 -6.97
C TRP A 345 1.44 -16.03 -7.17
N ALA A 346 2.69 -15.59 -7.06
CA ALA A 346 3.06 -14.18 -7.26
C ALA A 346 2.75 -13.68 -8.67
N GLU A 347 2.85 -14.51 -9.71
CA GLU A 347 2.50 -14.16 -11.09
C GLU A 347 1.04 -13.74 -11.27
N GLY A 348 0.15 -14.17 -10.37
CA GLY A 348 -1.23 -13.69 -10.29
C GLY A 348 -1.36 -12.20 -9.94
N PHE A 349 -0.27 -11.52 -9.54
CA PHE A 349 -0.23 -10.10 -9.18
C PHE A 349 0.61 -9.27 -10.15
N SER A 350 0.87 -9.78 -11.36
CA SER A 350 1.70 -9.12 -12.36
C SER A 350 1.12 -7.78 -12.83
N GLU A 351 2.01 -6.93 -13.37
CA GLU A 351 1.64 -5.63 -13.90
C GLU A 351 0.73 -5.77 -15.14
N GLU A 352 0.96 -6.77 -16.00
CA GLU A 352 0.15 -7.05 -17.18
C GLU A 352 -1.28 -7.42 -16.80
N ARG A 353 -1.47 -8.26 -15.75
CA ARG A 353 -2.79 -8.60 -15.22
C ARG A 353 -3.50 -7.34 -14.72
N PHE A 354 -2.81 -6.50 -13.91
CA PHE A 354 -3.37 -5.26 -13.38
C PHE A 354 -3.82 -4.31 -14.50
N LYS A 355 -2.94 -4.06 -15.48
CA LYS A 355 -3.25 -3.18 -16.63
C LYS A 355 -4.46 -3.67 -17.41
N ARG A 356 -4.56 -4.97 -17.66
CA ARG A 356 -5.71 -5.58 -18.35
C ARG A 356 -7.00 -5.37 -17.54
N GLU A 357 -7.01 -5.72 -16.26
CA GLU A 357 -8.22 -5.62 -15.41
C GLU A 357 -8.68 -4.17 -15.22
N ILE A 358 -7.75 -3.21 -15.04
CA ILE A 358 -8.07 -1.78 -14.99
C ILE A 358 -8.70 -1.31 -16.29
N LYS A 359 -8.11 -1.69 -17.44
CA LYS A 359 -8.62 -1.32 -18.74
C LYS A 359 -10.06 -1.83 -18.96
N GLU A 360 -10.24 -3.13 -18.76
CA GLU A 360 -11.54 -3.81 -18.92
C GLU A 360 -12.61 -3.17 -18.03
N PHE A 361 -12.28 -2.93 -16.75
CA PHE A 361 -13.21 -2.33 -15.80
C PHE A 361 -13.59 -0.89 -16.21
N VAL A 362 -12.62 -0.05 -16.55
CA VAL A 362 -12.89 1.36 -16.91
C VAL A 362 -13.70 1.44 -18.19
N GLU A 363 -13.36 0.64 -19.22
CA GLU A 363 -14.08 0.61 -20.49
C GLU A 363 -15.51 0.08 -20.31
N GLU A 364 -15.72 -1.00 -19.53
CA GLU A 364 -17.04 -1.54 -19.20
C GLU A 364 -17.91 -0.49 -18.51
N LYS A 365 -17.39 0.16 -17.44
CA LYS A 365 -18.15 1.14 -16.67
C LYS A 365 -18.42 2.42 -17.45
N TYR A 366 -17.53 2.82 -18.33
CA TYR A 366 -17.78 3.96 -19.23
C TYR A 366 -18.88 3.66 -20.25
N GLU A 367 -18.92 2.47 -20.87
CA GLU A 367 -19.99 2.09 -21.80
C GLU A 367 -21.34 1.94 -21.06
N GLU A 368 -21.34 1.39 -19.85
CA GLU A 368 -22.54 1.31 -19.00
C GLU A 368 -23.07 2.71 -18.67
N PHE A 369 -22.20 3.61 -18.25
CA PHE A 369 -22.49 5.02 -17.92
C PHE A 369 -23.10 5.76 -19.12
N LYS A 370 -22.55 5.61 -20.32
CA LYS A 370 -23.09 6.24 -21.54
C LYS A 370 -24.49 5.77 -21.90
N LYS A 371 -24.82 4.50 -21.62
CA LYS A 371 -26.13 3.93 -21.96
C LYS A 371 -27.20 4.26 -20.94
N ASN A 372 -26.87 4.20 -19.66
CA ASN A 372 -27.85 4.16 -18.57
C ASN A 372 -27.73 5.31 -17.57
N GLY A 373 -26.69 6.13 -17.69
CA GLY A 373 -26.28 7.06 -16.62
C GLY A 373 -25.63 6.33 -15.45
N ILE A 374 -25.56 6.97 -14.30
CA ILE A 374 -24.94 6.39 -13.09
C ILE A 374 -25.90 5.34 -12.51
N ASN A 375 -25.42 4.11 -12.37
CA ASN A 375 -26.12 3.05 -11.65
C ASN A 375 -25.57 2.97 -10.22
N ILE A 376 -26.31 3.51 -9.26
CA ILE A 376 -25.93 3.56 -7.83
C ILE A 376 -26.64 2.39 -7.12
N ASP A 377 -26.17 1.16 -7.33
CA ASP A 377 -26.64 -0.02 -6.57
C ASP A 377 -25.70 -0.38 -5.39
#